data_4a96867f1bd5098e92f18d929eb3423a
#
_entry.id   4a96867f1bd5098e92f18d929eb3423a
#
_cell.length_a   1.000
_cell.length_b   1.000
_cell.length_c   1.000
_cell.angle_alpha   90.00
_cell.angle_beta   90.00
_cell.angle_gamma   90.00
#
_symmetry.space_group_name_H-M   'P 1'
#
loop_
_entity.id
_entity.type
_entity.pdbx_description
1 polymer ?
#
loop_
_entity_poly.entity_id
_entity_poly.type
_entity_poly.pdbx_seq_one_letter_code
_entity_poly.pdbx_strand_id
1 'polypeptide(L)'
;DCVVFNGEIYNHLELRRDLERSGHRFYTNSDSETLVHLYEQYGVDGVAKLRGMFAYALWDERAEQLLLARDRVGIKPLYYTFIDGRLAFASELKALIRLPWLQQTINPAAIERYLAFLYVPGPETIYQDVLELPPAHVLVQKGGRTSIHRYWTLRYHSRTDVQIGEWTERVLHQFRDSVKSHLISEVPLGAFLSGGID
;
A
#
# COMPACT_ATOMS: atom_id res chain seq x y z
N ASP A 1 -1.57 -8.72 17.99
CA ASP A 1 -1.72 -7.78 16.87
C ASP A 1 -2.77 -8.32 15.90
N CYS A 2 -3.46 -7.43 15.20
CA CYS A 2 -4.46 -7.78 14.19
C CYS A 2 -4.14 -7.04 12.89
N VAL A 3 -4.19 -7.74 11.73
CA VAL A 3 -3.97 -7.14 10.42
C VAL A 3 -5.18 -7.37 9.51
N VAL A 4 -5.55 -6.32 8.76
CA VAL A 4 -6.49 -6.38 7.64
C VAL A 4 -5.71 -5.95 6.40
N PHE A 5 -5.70 -6.78 5.37
CA PHE A 5 -4.80 -6.65 4.23
C PHE A 5 -5.55 -6.83 2.90
N ASN A 6 -5.25 -5.97 1.95
CA ASN A 6 -5.68 -6.04 0.56
C ASN A 6 -4.44 -5.88 -0.32
N GLY A 7 -3.99 -6.94 -0.94
CA GLY A 7 -2.81 -6.87 -1.79
C GLY A 7 -2.02 -8.16 -1.91
N GLU A 8 -0.74 -7.99 -2.27
CA GLU A 8 0.23 -9.05 -2.44
C GLU A 8 1.62 -8.53 -2.09
N ILE A 9 2.36 -9.22 -1.23
CA ILE A 9 3.75 -8.88 -0.86
C ILE A 9 4.71 -9.81 -1.63
N TYR A 10 5.29 -9.32 -2.69
CA TYR A 10 6.11 -10.11 -3.61
C TYR A 10 7.41 -10.64 -2.99
N ASN A 11 7.95 -9.96 -1.99
CA ASN A 11 9.17 -10.40 -1.30
C ASN A 11 8.90 -11.04 0.07
N HIS A 12 7.67 -11.52 0.34
CA HIS A 12 7.32 -12.07 1.64
C HIS A 12 8.18 -13.28 2.03
N LEU A 13 8.55 -14.14 1.08
CA LEU A 13 9.41 -15.30 1.36
C LEU A 13 10.84 -14.93 1.76
N GLU A 14 11.38 -13.83 1.22
CA GLU A 14 12.68 -13.28 1.59
C GLU A 14 12.61 -12.69 3.01
N LEU A 15 11.63 -11.82 3.25
CA LEU A 15 11.40 -11.22 4.55
C LEU A 15 11.15 -12.26 5.64
N ARG A 16 10.38 -13.29 5.34
CA ARG A 16 10.13 -14.41 6.26
C ARG A 16 11.42 -15.07 6.71
N ARG A 17 12.32 -15.42 5.77
CA ARG A 17 13.62 -16.04 6.12
C ARG A 17 14.45 -15.16 7.04
N ASP A 18 14.44 -13.85 6.84
CA ASP A 18 15.18 -12.91 7.66
C ASP A 18 14.54 -12.75 9.06
N LEU A 19 13.23 -12.73 9.14
CA LEU A 19 12.48 -12.69 10.38
C LEU A 19 12.64 -14.01 11.19
N GLU A 20 12.62 -15.17 10.53
CA GLU A 20 12.90 -16.47 11.18
C GLU A 20 14.31 -16.52 11.77
N ARG A 21 15.33 -15.97 11.06
CA ARG A 21 16.69 -15.83 11.60
C ARG A 21 16.75 -14.88 12.81
N SER A 22 15.84 -13.93 12.89
CA SER A 22 15.69 -13.02 14.03
C SER A 22 14.87 -13.59 15.18
N GLY A 23 14.41 -14.86 15.04
CA GLY A 23 13.70 -15.58 16.10
C GLY A 23 12.18 -15.59 16.00
N HIS A 24 11.59 -14.99 14.95
CA HIS A 24 10.16 -15.05 14.72
C HIS A 24 9.72 -16.45 14.30
N ARG A 25 8.53 -16.84 14.73
CA ARG A 25 7.92 -18.14 14.38
C ARG A 25 6.66 -17.92 13.58
N PHE A 26 6.61 -18.46 12.39
CA PHE A 26 5.46 -18.40 11.49
C PHE A 26 4.58 -19.65 11.65
N TYR A 27 3.27 -19.42 11.57
CA TYR A 27 2.24 -20.46 11.70
C TYR A 27 1.53 -20.75 10.38
N THR A 28 1.59 -19.81 9.42
CA THR A 28 0.96 -19.91 8.10
C THR A 28 2.00 -19.68 7.00
N ASN A 29 1.60 -19.87 5.75
CA ASN A 29 2.40 -19.48 4.59
C ASN A 29 1.94 -18.15 3.98
N SER A 30 0.98 -17.46 4.61
CA SER A 30 0.43 -16.22 4.12
C SER A 30 1.43 -15.07 4.21
N ASP A 31 1.44 -14.22 3.21
CA ASP A 31 2.18 -12.97 3.19
C ASP A 31 1.68 -11.96 4.25
N SER A 32 0.39 -12.05 4.62
CA SER A 32 -0.19 -11.20 5.67
C SER A 32 0.43 -11.44 7.05
N GLU A 33 0.85 -12.67 7.38
CA GLU A 33 1.59 -12.96 8.61
C GLU A 33 2.95 -12.26 8.65
N THR A 34 3.59 -12.15 7.49
CA THR A 34 4.86 -11.41 7.35
C THR A 34 4.71 -9.93 7.77
N LEU A 35 3.55 -9.31 7.53
CA LEU A 35 3.30 -7.92 7.93
C LEU A 35 3.32 -7.75 9.46
N VAL A 36 2.75 -8.70 10.18
CA VAL A 36 2.72 -8.67 11.65
C VAL A 36 4.14 -8.79 12.22
N HIS A 37 4.88 -9.81 11.81
CA HIS A 37 6.25 -10.02 12.28
C HIS A 37 7.21 -8.92 11.84
N LEU A 38 6.99 -8.33 10.66
CA LEU A 38 7.77 -7.19 10.19
C LEU A 38 7.54 -5.96 11.07
N TYR A 39 6.29 -5.72 11.48
CA TYR A 39 5.95 -4.66 12.41
C TYR A 39 6.53 -4.92 13.80
N GLU A 40 6.44 -6.13 14.32
CA GLU A 40 7.04 -6.51 15.62
C GLU A 40 8.56 -6.26 15.64
N GLN A 41 9.24 -6.54 14.53
CA GLN A 41 10.70 -6.39 14.42
C GLN A 41 11.16 -4.95 14.20
N TYR A 42 10.45 -4.19 13.36
CA TYR A 42 10.90 -2.88 12.86
C TYR A 42 9.92 -1.73 13.14
N GLY A 43 8.79 -2.01 13.79
CA GLY A 43 7.74 -1.01 14.00
C GLY A 43 7.19 -0.47 12.68
N VAL A 44 6.84 0.81 12.68
CA VAL A 44 6.28 1.52 11.51
C VAL A 44 7.24 1.51 10.32
N ASP A 45 8.55 1.52 10.56
CA ASP A 45 9.58 1.57 9.51
C ASP A 45 9.66 0.27 8.70
N GLY A 46 9.11 -0.82 9.21
CA GLY A 46 9.02 -2.11 8.50
C GLY A 46 8.37 -1.99 7.12
N VAL A 47 7.42 -1.08 6.94
CA VAL A 47 6.75 -0.86 5.65
C VAL A 47 7.72 -0.55 4.51
N ALA A 48 8.83 0.12 4.78
CA ALA A 48 9.81 0.49 3.75
C ALA A 48 10.52 -0.74 3.13
N LYS A 49 10.51 -1.88 3.82
CA LYS A 49 11.11 -3.15 3.36
C LYS A 49 10.19 -3.93 2.41
N LEU A 50 8.91 -3.58 2.37
CA LEU A 50 7.93 -4.26 1.53
C LEU A 50 8.12 -3.96 0.05
N ARG A 51 8.00 -4.99 -0.77
CA ARG A 51 7.86 -4.93 -2.23
C ARG A 51 6.55 -5.61 -2.60
N GLY A 52 5.63 -4.85 -3.17
CA GLY A 52 4.29 -5.39 -3.47
C GLY A 52 3.30 -4.30 -3.83
N MET A 53 2.08 -4.73 -4.05
CA MET A 53 0.90 -3.87 -4.18
C MET A 53 0.04 -4.09 -2.94
N PHE A 54 -0.15 -3.07 -2.13
CA PHE A 54 -0.83 -3.28 -0.85
C PHE A 54 -1.51 -2.04 -0.28
N ALA A 55 -2.58 -2.31 0.43
CA ALA A 55 -3.16 -1.46 1.46
C ALA A 55 -3.43 -2.33 2.69
N TYR A 56 -2.95 -1.93 3.85
CA TYR A 56 -3.23 -2.69 5.07
C TYR A 56 -3.46 -1.78 6.26
N ALA A 57 -4.17 -2.33 7.23
CA ALA A 57 -4.30 -1.79 8.56
C ALA A 57 -3.75 -2.80 9.57
N LEU A 58 -2.97 -2.34 10.53
CA LEU A 58 -2.44 -3.15 11.62
C LEU A 58 -2.77 -2.47 12.95
N TRP A 59 -3.40 -3.24 13.84
CA TRP A 59 -3.67 -2.84 15.21
C TRP A 59 -2.70 -3.52 16.16
N ASP A 60 -1.91 -2.70 16.85
CA ASP A 60 -1.07 -3.13 17.97
C ASP A 60 -1.82 -2.88 19.28
N GLU A 61 -2.30 -3.97 19.89
CA GLU A 61 -3.08 -3.91 21.13
C GLU A 61 -2.24 -3.43 22.31
N ARG A 62 -0.95 -3.76 22.35
CA ARG A 62 -0.06 -3.38 23.46
C ARG A 62 0.30 -1.91 23.43
N ALA A 63 0.55 -1.39 22.24
CA ALA A 63 0.88 0.01 22.04
C ALA A 63 -0.36 0.90 21.90
N GLU A 64 -1.57 0.32 21.81
CA GLU A 64 -2.84 0.98 21.45
C GLU A 64 -2.67 1.86 20.21
N GLN A 65 -2.06 1.26 19.16
CA GLN A 65 -1.68 1.96 17.95
C GLN A 65 -2.31 1.32 16.73
N LEU A 66 -2.94 2.14 15.90
CA LEU A 66 -3.38 1.75 14.56
C LEU A 66 -2.39 2.30 13.52
N LEU A 67 -1.92 1.42 12.65
CA LEU A 67 -1.13 1.73 11.48
C LEU A 67 -1.95 1.45 10.22
N LEU A 68 -2.10 2.44 9.35
CA LEU A 68 -2.57 2.26 7.98
C LEU A 68 -1.38 2.46 7.05
N ALA A 69 -1.21 1.61 6.04
CA ALA A 69 -0.13 1.75 5.08
C ALA A 69 -0.61 1.48 3.65
N ARG A 70 -0.09 2.25 2.70
CA ARG A 70 -0.38 2.12 1.28
C ARG A 70 0.90 1.97 0.48
N ASP A 71 0.88 1.14 -0.55
CA ASP A 71 2.04 0.84 -1.38
C ASP A 71 2.67 2.08 -2.07
N ARG A 72 3.90 1.90 -2.59
CA ARG A 72 4.75 2.98 -3.10
C ARG A 72 4.13 3.82 -4.20
N VAL A 73 3.30 3.24 -5.05
CA VAL A 73 2.67 3.92 -6.19
C VAL A 73 1.15 3.96 -6.12
N GLY A 74 0.56 3.45 -5.01
CA GLY A 74 -0.88 3.50 -4.74
C GLY A 74 -1.70 2.56 -5.60
N ILE A 75 -1.17 1.37 -5.91
CA ILE A 75 -1.90 0.36 -6.71
C ILE A 75 -3.17 -0.08 -5.98
N LYS A 76 -3.06 -0.33 -4.67
CA LYS A 76 -4.23 -0.66 -3.86
C LYS A 76 -4.84 0.60 -3.25
N PRO A 77 -6.16 0.78 -3.33
CA PRO A 77 -6.84 1.93 -2.74
C PRO A 77 -6.93 1.79 -1.22
N LEU A 78 -6.82 2.92 -0.53
CA LEU A 78 -7.06 3.02 0.92
C LEU A 78 -7.65 4.38 1.25
N TYR A 79 -8.92 4.37 1.63
CA TYR A 79 -9.65 5.56 2.05
C TYR A 79 -9.79 5.58 3.57
N TYR A 80 -9.83 6.78 4.13
CA TYR A 80 -10.05 6.98 5.56
C TYR A 80 -10.88 8.23 5.82
N THR A 81 -11.50 8.26 6.98
CA THR A 81 -12.19 9.43 7.53
C THR A 81 -11.86 9.56 9.00
N PHE A 82 -11.72 10.80 9.46
CA PHE A 82 -11.46 11.11 10.87
C PHE A 82 -12.38 12.24 11.31
N ILE A 83 -13.41 11.90 12.08
CA ILE A 83 -14.45 12.83 12.55
C ILE A 83 -14.72 12.58 14.02
N ASP A 84 -14.71 13.62 14.84
CA ASP A 84 -15.02 13.55 16.27
C ASP A 84 -14.22 12.48 17.03
N GLY A 85 -12.94 12.35 16.71
CA GLY A 85 -12.05 11.36 17.32
C GLY A 85 -12.24 9.92 16.83
N ARG A 86 -13.15 9.68 15.87
CA ARG A 86 -13.40 8.37 15.26
C ARG A 86 -12.64 8.27 13.95
N LEU A 87 -11.79 7.26 13.83
CA LEU A 87 -11.13 6.90 12.58
C LEU A 87 -11.84 5.68 11.99
N ALA A 88 -12.16 5.75 10.70
CA ALA A 88 -12.57 4.59 9.93
C ALA A 88 -11.79 4.55 8.62
N PHE A 89 -11.60 3.35 8.08
CA PHE A 89 -10.86 3.13 6.83
C PHE A 89 -11.47 1.98 6.03
N ALA A 90 -11.28 2.02 4.71
CA ALA A 90 -11.72 0.96 3.81
C ALA A 90 -10.96 1.04 2.48
N SER A 91 -10.95 -0.06 1.73
CA SER A 91 -10.47 -0.08 0.34
C SER A 91 -11.45 0.56 -0.64
N GLU A 92 -12.71 0.73 -0.26
CA GLU A 92 -13.75 1.28 -1.13
C GLU A 92 -14.56 2.36 -0.42
N LEU A 93 -14.82 3.47 -1.12
CA LEU A 93 -15.65 4.58 -0.62
C LEU A 93 -17.04 4.13 -0.18
N LYS A 94 -17.64 3.18 -0.92
CA LYS A 94 -19.00 2.68 -0.62
C LYS A 94 -19.11 2.02 0.75
N ALA A 95 -18.02 1.54 1.32
CA ALA A 95 -18.02 0.99 2.67
C ALA A 95 -18.06 2.12 3.72
N LEU A 96 -17.27 3.18 3.53
CA LEU A 96 -17.23 4.31 4.46
C LEU A 96 -18.54 5.09 4.49
N ILE A 97 -19.19 5.31 3.36
CA ILE A 97 -20.47 6.05 3.30
C ILE A 97 -21.65 5.31 3.97
N ARG A 98 -21.46 4.06 4.40
CA ARG A 98 -22.44 3.33 5.22
C ARG A 98 -22.31 3.62 6.72
N LEU A 99 -21.28 4.32 7.14
CA LEU A 99 -21.12 4.71 8.53
C LEU A 99 -22.21 5.69 8.95
N PRO A 100 -22.96 5.42 10.03
CA PRO A 100 -24.11 6.23 10.42
C PRO A 100 -23.74 7.65 10.89
N TRP A 101 -22.46 7.87 11.20
CA TRP A 101 -21.93 9.13 11.67
C TRP A 101 -21.19 9.93 10.58
N LEU A 102 -21.03 9.38 9.37
CA LEU A 102 -20.43 10.07 8.23
C LEU A 102 -21.52 10.77 7.41
N GLN A 103 -21.43 12.08 7.30
CA GLN A 103 -22.28 12.86 6.41
C GLN A 103 -21.76 12.72 4.96
N GLN A 104 -22.67 12.41 4.04
CA GLN A 104 -22.34 12.24 2.63
C GLN A 104 -22.34 13.60 1.89
N THR A 105 -21.59 14.55 2.40
CA THR A 105 -21.48 15.90 1.81
C THR A 105 -20.57 15.85 0.59
N ILE A 106 -21.10 16.20 -0.56
CA ILE A 106 -20.33 16.24 -1.82
C ILE A 106 -19.30 17.38 -1.77
N ASN A 107 -18.11 17.10 -2.28
CA ASN A 107 -17.04 18.07 -2.48
C ASN A 107 -17.14 18.68 -3.89
N PRO A 108 -17.60 19.95 -4.06
CA PRO A 108 -17.74 20.56 -5.39
C PRO A 108 -16.41 20.63 -6.16
N ALA A 109 -15.29 20.90 -5.47
CA ALA A 109 -13.98 20.91 -6.10
C ALA A 109 -13.56 19.57 -6.68
N ALA A 110 -14.02 18.46 -6.09
CA ALA A 110 -13.79 17.13 -6.66
C ALA A 110 -14.56 16.92 -7.98
N ILE A 111 -15.74 17.52 -8.12
CA ILE A 111 -16.49 17.48 -9.39
C ILE A 111 -15.73 18.24 -10.47
N GLU A 112 -15.22 19.43 -10.17
CA GLU A 112 -14.42 20.22 -11.12
C GLU A 112 -13.17 19.45 -11.58
N ARG A 113 -12.45 18.82 -10.63
CA ARG A 113 -11.29 17.98 -10.95
C ARG A 113 -11.65 16.77 -11.79
N TYR A 114 -12.78 16.11 -11.46
CA TYR A 114 -13.24 14.99 -12.26
C TYR A 114 -13.54 15.39 -13.71
N LEU A 115 -14.19 16.53 -13.92
CA LEU A 115 -14.47 17.03 -15.27
C LEU A 115 -13.20 17.41 -16.04
N ALA A 116 -12.15 17.86 -15.33
CA ALA A 116 -10.88 18.23 -15.94
C ALA A 116 -9.98 17.03 -16.25
N PHE A 117 -9.93 16.03 -15.36
CA PHE A 117 -8.96 14.93 -15.40
C PHE A 117 -9.59 13.56 -15.69
N LEU A 118 -10.91 13.44 -15.69
CA LEU A 118 -11.69 12.21 -15.76
C LEU A 118 -11.50 11.27 -14.55
N TYR A 119 -10.87 11.76 -13.49
CA TYR A 119 -10.79 11.12 -12.17
C TYR A 119 -10.60 12.21 -11.09
N VAL A 120 -10.77 11.86 -9.84
CA VAL A 120 -10.53 12.76 -8.72
C VAL A 120 -9.12 12.51 -8.19
N PRO A 121 -8.14 13.43 -8.42
CA PRO A 121 -6.80 13.28 -7.87
C PRO A 121 -6.82 13.28 -6.35
N GLY A 122 -6.17 12.29 -5.72
CA GLY A 122 -6.02 12.28 -4.28
C GLY A 122 -5.19 13.46 -3.72
N PRO A 123 -5.25 13.69 -2.42
CA PRO A 123 -5.89 12.88 -1.40
C PRO A 123 -7.40 13.07 -1.24
N GLU A 124 -8.00 14.08 -1.87
CA GLU A 124 -9.43 14.33 -1.74
C GLU A 124 -10.25 13.30 -2.51
N THR A 125 -11.49 13.13 -2.07
CA THR A 125 -12.48 12.29 -2.75
C THR A 125 -13.71 13.11 -3.12
N ILE A 126 -14.70 12.43 -3.70
CA ILE A 126 -16.01 13.05 -3.98
C ILE A 126 -16.73 13.50 -2.70
N TYR A 127 -16.38 12.98 -1.53
CA TYR A 127 -16.93 13.36 -0.23
C TYR A 127 -15.96 14.23 0.55
N GLN A 128 -16.48 15.31 1.21
CA GLN A 128 -15.64 16.27 1.92
C GLN A 128 -14.81 15.65 3.06
N ASP A 129 -15.41 14.72 3.80
CA ASP A 129 -14.82 14.16 5.01
C ASP A 129 -14.17 12.77 4.78
N VAL A 130 -13.98 12.39 3.53
CA VAL A 130 -13.28 11.15 3.17
C VAL A 130 -12.06 11.46 2.35
N LEU A 131 -10.92 10.97 2.81
CA LEU A 131 -9.64 11.18 2.15
C LEU A 131 -9.06 9.82 1.68
N GLU A 132 -8.27 9.87 0.63
CA GLU A 132 -7.45 8.76 0.20
C GLU A 132 -6.06 8.88 0.84
N LEU A 133 -5.54 7.81 1.43
CA LEU A 133 -4.17 7.81 1.92
C LEU A 133 -3.23 7.91 0.71
N PRO A 134 -2.35 8.93 0.64
CA PRO A 134 -1.47 9.09 -0.51
C PRO A 134 -0.54 7.88 -0.73
N PRO A 135 -0.10 7.61 -1.98
CA PRO A 135 0.90 6.59 -2.26
C PRO A 135 2.16 6.77 -1.41
N ALA A 136 2.78 5.65 -1.00
CA ALA A 136 4.00 5.65 -0.19
C ALA A 136 3.86 6.32 1.19
N HIS A 137 2.65 6.36 1.75
CA HIS A 137 2.43 6.91 3.09
C HIS A 137 1.92 5.87 4.07
N VAL A 138 2.20 6.16 5.31
CA VAL A 138 1.59 5.53 6.48
C VAL A 138 0.83 6.56 7.28
N LEU A 139 -0.31 6.16 7.84
CA LEU A 139 -1.05 6.88 8.85
C LEU A 139 -0.92 6.12 10.17
N VAL A 140 -0.49 6.81 11.20
CA VAL A 140 -0.38 6.27 12.56
C VAL A 140 -1.35 7.01 13.46
N GLN A 141 -2.22 6.27 14.15
CA GLN A 141 -3.07 6.78 15.21
C GLN A 141 -2.65 6.16 16.54
N LYS A 142 -2.30 7.01 17.50
CA LYS A 142 -1.91 6.60 18.85
C LYS A 142 -2.29 7.68 19.85
N GLY A 143 -2.88 7.29 20.99
CA GLY A 143 -3.24 8.23 22.06
C GLY A 143 -4.12 9.40 21.60
N GLY A 144 -5.07 9.16 20.69
CA GLY A 144 -5.96 10.18 20.12
C GLY A 144 -5.30 11.12 19.11
N ARG A 145 -4.02 10.94 18.78
CA ARG A 145 -3.30 11.72 17.78
C ARG A 145 -3.14 10.92 16.50
N THR A 146 -3.35 11.59 15.36
CA THR A 146 -3.14 11.02 14.03
C THR A 146 -1.99 11.75 13.35
N SER A 147 -1.08 11.00 12.75
CA SER A 147 0.03 11.53 11.95
C SER A 147 0.17 10.76 10.65
N ILE A 148 0.58 11.45 9.59
CA ILE A 148 0.78 10.86 8.27
C ILE A 148 2.23 11.12 7.86
N HIS A 149 2.93 10.05 7.45
CA HIS A 149 4.34 10.10 7.08
C HIS A 149 4.56 9.42 5.73
N ARG A 150 5.42 10.03 4.90
CA ARG A 150 5.88 9.40 3.68
C ARG A 150 7.06 8.48 4.01
N TYR A 151 6.95 7.19 3.71
CA TYR A 151 8.01 6.22 3.94
C TYR A 151 8.91 5.99 2.71
N TRP A 152 8.47 6.39 1.51
CA TRP A 152 9.23 6.22 0.27
C TRP A 152 8.97 7.37 -0.71
N THR A 153 9.99 7.70 -1.52
CA THR A 153 9.87 8.67 -2.61
C THR A 153 10.67 8.20 -3.82
N LEU A 154 10.11 8.40 -5.00
CA LEU A 154 10.82 8.16 -6.25
C LEU A 154 11.91 9.22 -6.42
N ARG A 155 13.15 8.76 -6.63
CA ARG A 155 14.30 9.64 -6.90
C ARG A 155 14.87 9.31 -8.26
N TYR A 156 15.04 10.33 -9.07
CA TYR A 156 15.70 10.23 -10.37
C TYR A 156 17.16 10.64 -10.24
N HIS A 157 18.05 9.80 -10.78
CA HIS A 157 19.48 10.08 -10.87
C HIS A 157 19.87 10.04 -12.34
N SER A 158 20.27 11.20 -12.89
CA SER A 158 20.82 11.26 -14.24
C SER A 158 22.19 10.59 -14.26
N ARG A 159 22.40 9.67 -15.18
CA ARG A 159 23.69 9.02 -15.44
C ARG A 159 24.01 9.15 -16.91
N THR A 160 25.09 9.85 -17.22
CA THR A 160 25.57 10.08 -18.58
C THR A 160 26.74 9.17 -18.96
N ASP A 161 27.23 8.41 -17.99
CA ASP A 161 28.38 7.50 -18.09
C ASP A 161 28.02 6.09 -18.58
N VAL A 162 26.74 5.81 -18.75
CA VAL A 162 26.24 4.46 -19.12
C VAL A 162 25.81 4.44 -20.59
N GLN A 163 26.33 3.46 -21.35
CA GLN A 163 26.00 3.25 -22.75
C GLN A 163 24.56 2.72 -22.91
N ILE A 164 23.93 3.04 -24.08
CA ILE A 164 22.54 2.65 -24.36
C ILE A 164 22.33 1.13 -24.30
N GLY A 165 23.30 0.33 -24.76
CA GLY A 165 23.25 -1.14 -24.70
C GLY A 165 23.20 -1.65 -23.27
N GLU A 166 24.00 -1.09 -22.36
CA GLU A 166 23.99 -1.45 -20.97
C GLU A 166 22.67 -1.06 -20.29
N TRP A 167 22.09 0.11 -20.62
CA TRP A 167 20.77 0.48 -20.14
C TRP A 167 19.69 -0.50 -20.60
N THR A 168 19.73 -0.92 -21.87
CA THR A 168 18.79 -1.91 -22.41
C THR A 168 18.84 -3.22 -21.64
N GLU A 169 20.05 -3.74 -21.36
CA GLU A 169 20.21 -4.96 -20.57
C GLU A 169 19.71 -4.81 -19.14
N ARG A 170 20.02 -3.69 -18.48
CA ARG A 170 19.56 -3.41 -17.11
C ARG A 170 18.04 -3.32 -17.03
N VAL A 171 17.39 -2.62 -17.96
CA VAL A 171 15.93 -2.50 -18.02
C VAL A 171 15.31 -3.88 -18.25
N LEU A 172 15.82 -4.65 -19.20
CA LEU A 172 15.31 -5.99 -19.50
C LEU A 172 15.46 -6.94 -18.30
N HIS A 173 16.61 -6.89 -17.63
CA HIS A 173 16.84 -7.68 -16.40
C HIS A 173 15.82 -7.30 -15.30
N GLN A 174 15.70 -6.01 -15.01
CA GLN A 174 14.78 -5.50 -13.99
C GLN A 174 13.31 -5.83 -14.31
N PHE A 175 12.94 -5.74 -15.60
CA PHE A 175 11.60 -6.11 -16.05
C PHE A 175 11.32 -7.60 -15.86
N ARG A 176 12.26 -8.47 -16.22
CA ARG A 176 12.14 -9.92 -16.02
C ARG A 176 12.02 -10.28 -14.53
N ASP A 177 12.83 -9.66 -13.68
CA ASP A 177 12.77 -9.86 -12.23
C ASP A 177 11.44 -9.39 -11.65
N SER A 178 10.92 -8.26 -12.13
CA SER A 178 9.62 -7.75 -11.73
C SER A 178 8.51 -8.73 -12.11
N VAL A 179 8.45 -9.16 -13.36
CA VAL A 179 7.47 -10.15 -13.82
C VAL A 179 7.57 -11.43 -13.01
N LYS A 180 8.78 -11.96 -12.79
CA LYS A 180 9.00 -13.17 -12.01
C LYS A 180 8.47 -13.04 -10.58
N SER A 181 8.65 -11.88 -9.94
CA SER A 181 8.14 -11.64 -8.60
C SER A 181 6.61 -11.61 -8.51
N HIS A 182 5.93 -11.23 -9.60
CA HIS A 182 4.47 -11.24 -9.69
C HIS A 182 3.87 -12.64 -9.95
N LEU A 183 4.70 -13.62 -10.30
CA LEU A 183 4.25 -15.00 -10.56
C LEU A 183 4.14 -15.84 -9.27
N ILE A 184 4.39 -15.26 -8.10
CA ILE A 184 4.17 -15.95 -6.82
C ILE A 184 2.65 -16.06 -6.62
N SER A 185 2.16 -17.30 -6.57
CA SER A 185 0.73 -17.58 -6.42
C SER A 185 0.52 -18.97 -5.86
N GLU A 186 -0.50 -19.13 -5.01
CA GLU A 186 -0.96 -20.44 -4.50
C GLU A 186 -1.96 -21.12 -5.45
N VAL A 187 -2.37 -20.44 -6.52
CA VAL A 187 -3.28 -20.95 -7.54
C VAL A 187 -2.63 -20.93 -8.92
N PRO A 188 -3.12 -21.76 -9.87
CA PRO A 188 -2.62 -21.73 -11.24
C PRO A 188 -2.75 -20.33 -11.86
N LEU A 189 -1.64 -19.83 -12.41
CA LEU A 189 -1.60 -18.56 -13.13
C LEU A 189 -1.73 -18.79 -14.62
N GLY A 190 -2.42 -17.86 -15.30
CA GLY A 190 -2.52 -17.78 -16.74
C GLY A 190 -2.28 -16.37 -17.22
N ALA A 191 -1.87 -16.24 -18.47
CA ALA A 191 -1.74 -14.96 -19.13
C ALA A 191 -2.61 -14.95 -20.40
N PHE A 192 -3.35 -13.86 -20.60
CA PHE A 192 -4.06 -13.63 -21.86
C PHE A 192 -3.05 -13.15 -22.91
N LEU A 193 -3.01 -13.81 -24.05
CA LEU A 193 -2.18 -13.43 -25.19
C LEU A 193 -3.10 -13.08 -26.36
N SER A 194 -3.21 -11.79 -26.68
CA SER A 194 -4.11 -11.31 -27.73
C SER A 194 -3.48 -11.33 -29.12
N GLY A 195 -2.16 -11.58 -29.22
CA GLY A 195 -1.41 -11.42 -30.48
C GLY A 195 -1.12 -9.96 -30.84
N GLY A 196 -1.44 -9.00 -29.98
CA GLY A 196 -1.01 -7.60 -30.09
C GLY A 196 0.49 -7.44 -29.81
N ILE A 197 1.01 -6.25 -30.10
CA ILE A 197 2.44 -5.90 -29.85
C ILE A 197 2.67 -5.62 -28.36
N ASP A 198 1.63 -5.18 -27.64
CA ASP A 198 1.68 -4.82 -26.23
C ASP A 198 1.59 -6.05 -25.30
#